data_a0c58640364f337c02d83f5ba53896d5
#
_entry.id   a0c58640364f337c02d83f5ba53896d5
#
_cell.length_a   1.000
_cell.length_b   1.000
_cell.length_c   1.000
_cell.angle_alpha   90.00
_cell.angle_beta   90.00
_cell.angle_gamma   90.00
#
_symmetry.space_group_name_H-M   'P 1'
#
loop_
_entity.id
_entity.type
_entity.pdbx_description
1 polymer ?
#
loop_
_entity_poly.entity_id
_entity_poly.type
_entity_poly.pdbx_seq_one_letter_code
_entity_poly.pdbx_strand_id
1 'polypeptide(L)'
;IGVLLLGPGTDISHRAVELIGDTGTSMVWVGERGVRQYALGRSLAHSTKFIEKQAKLVSNSRLRLAVARKMYQMRFPDEDVSAMTMQQLRGREGSRVRRVYRLQSEKYQVSWTKREYNPDDFEGGDIVNQALSAANVALYGLVHSIVVALGASPGLGFVHTGHDLSFIYDIADLYKAELTIPLAFEIAANFTEIDDI
;
A
#
# COMPACT_ATOMS: atom_id res chain seq x y z
N ILE A 1 -9.29 11.46 11.99
CA ILE A 1 -8.92 10.03 12.01
C ILE A 1 -7.43 9.98 12.22
N GLY A 2 -6.99 9.35 13.31
CA GLY A 2 -5.58 9.09 13.57
C GLY A 2 -5.27 7.61 13.32
N VAL A 3 -4.06 7.34 12.92
CA VAL A 3 -3.49 5.99 12.90
C VAL A 3 -2.29 6.00 13.83
N LEU A 4 -2.25 5.07 14.77
CA LEU A 4 -1.14 4.87 15.69
C LEU A 4 -0.32 3.68 15.19
N LEU A 5 0.93 3.93 14.82
CA LEU A 5 1.88 2.89 14.46
C LEU A 5 2.65 2.45 15.71
N LEU A 6 2.65 1.16 15.98
CA LEU A 6 3.29 0.55 17.13
C LEU A 6 4.40 -0.37 16.63
N GLY A 7 5.63 -0.12 17.08
CA GLY A 7 6.79 -0.96 16.76
C GLY A 7 6.85 -2.24 17.60
N PRO A 8 7.80 -3.14 17.28
CA PRO A 8 8.05 -4.35 18.05
C PRO A 8 8.33 -4.04 19.53
N GLY A 9 7.87 -4.92 20.43
CA GLY A 9 8.05 -4.75 21.87
C GLY A 9 7.17 -3.67 22.52
N THR A 10 6.25 -3.04 21.78
CA THR A 10 5.33 -2.05 22.36
C THR A 10 4.23 -2.75 23.17
N ASP A 11 4.15 -2.47 24.45
CA ASP A 11 3.06 -2.87 25.34
C ASP A 11 2.01 -1.76 25.39
N ILE A 12 0.73 -2.16 25.34
CA ILE A 12 -0.39 -1.22 25.41
C ILE A 12 -1.38 -1.67 26.49
N SER A 13 -1.78 -0.75 27.35
CA SER A 13 -2.73 -1.06 28.43
C SER A 13 -4.17 -1.12 27.90
N HIS A 14 -5.03 -1.89 28.60
CA HIS A 14 -6.46 -1.94 28.30
C HIS A 14 -7.09 -0.54 28.24
N ARG A 15 -6.75 0.34 29.17
CA ARG A 15 -7.28 1.72 29.19
C ARG A 15 -6.85 2.55 27.99
N ALA A 16 -5.63 2.33 27.48
CA ALA A 16 -5.17 3.00 26.26
C ALA A 16 -5.92 2.47 25.03
N VAL A 17 -6.17 1.14 24.94
CA VAL A 17 -6.97 0.55 23.84
C VAL A 17 -8.40 1.10 23.85
N GLU A 18 -9.03 1.23 25.03
CA GLU A 18 -10.35 1.82 25.21
C GLU A 18 -10.36 3.27 24.67
N LEU A 19 -9.43 4.10 25.10
CA LEU A 19 -9.32 5.49 24.67
C LEU A 19 -9.10 5.60 23.16
N ILE A 20 -8.25 4.78 22.58
CA ILE A 20 -7.99 4.72 21.14
C ILE A 20 -9.28 4.35 20.39
N GLY A 21 -10.01 3.34 20.88
CA GLY A 21 -11.31 2.93 20.30
C GLY A 21 -12.35 4.02 20.37
N ASP A 22 -12.47 4.72 21.49
CA ASP A 22 -13.43 5.80 21.71
C ASP A 22 -13.14 7.03 20.85
N THR A 23 -11.87 7.33 20.60
CA THR A 23 -11.46 8.44 19.72
C THR A 23 -11.51 8.10 18.23
N GLY A 24 -11.83 6.84 17.88
CA GLY A 24 -11.87 6.40 16.50
C GLY A 24 -10.50 6.31 15.82
N THR A 25 -9.44 6.20 16.61
CA THR A 25 -8.08 5.98 16.12
C THR A 25 -7.88 4.50 15.78
N SER A 26 -7.24 4.21 14.66
CA SER A 26 -6.82 2.86 14.30
C SER A 26 -5.42 2.55 14.82
N MET A 27 -5.17 1.29 15.13
CA MET A 27 -3.85 0.82 15.54
C MET A 27 -3.26 -0.11 14.48
N VAL A 28 -1.97 0.05 14.23
CA VAL A 28 -1.22 -0.83 13.35
C VAL A 28 0.04 -1.25 14.08
N TRP A 29 0.21 -2.55 14.34
CA TRP A 29 1.48 -3.10 14.74
C TRP A 29 2.32 -3.35 13.51
N VAL A 30 3.51 -2.77 13.49
CA VAL A 30 4.53 -3.01 12.47
C VAL A 30 5.51 -4.01 13.06
N GLY A 31 5.75 -5.12 12.38
CA GLY A 31 6.70 -6.14 12.81
C GLY A 31 8.14 -5.67 12.70
N GLU A 32 9.06 -6.45 13.23
CA GLU A 32 10.49 -6.17 13.12
C GLU A 32 10.89 -5.93 11.66
N ARG A 33 11.67 -4.89 11.43
CA ARG A 33 12.17 -4.48 10.09
C ARG A 33 11.05 -4.24 9.05
N GLY A 34 9.84 -3.95 9.50
CA GLY A 34 8.72 -3.68 8.61
C GLY A 34 8.23 -4.88 7.79
N VAL A 35 8.62 -6.11 8.13
CA VAL A 35 8.29 -7.31 7.34
C VAL A 35 6.82 -7.68 7.41
N ARG A 36 6.18 -7.42 8.54
CA ARG A 36 4.77 -7.75 8.79
C ARG A 36 4.04 -6.56 9.37
N GLN A 37 2.75 -6.49 9.13
CA GLN A 37 1.89 -5.51 9.76
C GLN A 37 0.58 -6.17 10.20
N TYR A 38 0.05 -5.72 11.33
CA TYR A 38 -1.25 -6.12 11.84
C TYR A 38 -2.04 -4.85 12.13
N ALA A 39 -3.13 -4.63 11.39
CA ALA A 39 -4.00 -3.49 11.60
C ALA A 39 -5.23 -3.90 12.39
N LEU A 40 -5.59 -3.12 13.40
CA LEU A 40 -6.81 -3.26 14.16
C LEU A 40 -7.56 -1.93 14.15
N GLY A 41 -8.81 -1.97 13.73
CA GLY A 41 -9.69 -0.82 13.73
C GLY A 41 -11.14 -1.25 13.58
N ARG A 42 -12.06 -0.38 13.92
CA ARG A 42 -13.49 -0.56 13.64
C ARG A 42 -13.95 0.55 12.69
N SER A 43 -14.98 0.27 11.92
CA SER A 43 -15.58 1.29 11.08
C SER A 43 -16.08 2.45 11.94
N LEU A 44 -15.67 3.66 11.58
CA LEU A 44 -16.20 4.91 12.14
C LEU A 44 -17.49 5.32 11.43
N ALA A 45 -17.73 4.76 10.25
CA ALA A 45 -18.96 4.97 9.50
C ALA A 45 -20.04 4.02 10.04
N HIS A 46 -21.03 4.54 10.74
CA HIS A 46 -22.23 3.80 11.15
C HIS A 46 -23.18 3.54 9.97
N SER A 47 -22.62 3.18 8.80
CA SER A 47 -23.35 3.03 7.55
C SER A 47 -22.72 1.98 6.65
N THR A 48 -23.53 1.12 6.04
CA THR A 48 -23.12 0.10 5.08
C THR A 48 -22.96 0.61 3.64
N LYS A 49 -23.26 1.89 3.38
CA LYS A 49 -23.28 2.46 2.02
C LYS A 49 -21.99 2.26 1.24
N PHE A 50 -20.85 2.36 1.91
CA PHE A 50 -19.54 2.19 1.24
C PHE A 50 -19.32 0.75 0.80
N ILE A 51 -19.52 -0.21 1.70
CA ILE A 51 -19.32 -1.62 1.39
C ILE A 51 -20.33 -2.13 0.36
N GLU A 52 -21.59 -1.70 0.44
CA GLU A 52 -22.62 -2.03 -0.55
C GLU A 52 -22.26 -1.50 -1.95
N LYS A 53 -21.81 -0.24 -2.02
CA LYS A 53 -21.34 0.36 -3.27
C LYS A 53 -20.10 -0.35 -3.81
N GLN A 54 -19.14 -0.67 -2.96
CA GLN A 54 -17.93 -1.39 -3.33
C GLN A 54 -18.28 -2.78 -3.88
N ALA A 55 -19.12 -3.54 -3.19
CA ALA A 55 -19.57 -4.85 -3.62
C ALA A 55 -20.27 -4.81 -4.98
N LYS A 56 -21.18 -3.84 -5.18
CA LYS A 56 -21.87 -3.62 -6.46
C LYS A 56 -20.88 -3.32 -7.60
N LEU A 57 -19.89 -2.48 -7.35
CA LEU A 57 -18.92 -2.07 -8.36
C LEU A 57 -17.95 -3.21 -8.72
N VAL A 58 -17.49 -3.98 -7.72
CA VAL A 58 -16.53 -5.07 -7.91
C VAL A 58 -17.17 -6.27 -8.60
N SER A 59 -18.42 -6.63 -8.24
CA SER A 59 -19.11 -7.80 -8.80
C SER A 59 -19.57 -7.62 -10.25
N ASN A 60 -19.65 -6.40 -10.76
CA ASN A 60 -19.97 -6.11 -12.15
C ASN A 60 -18.72 -5.80 -12.95
N SER A 61 -18.36 -6.64 -13.90
CA SER A 61 -17.11 -6.54 -14.69
C SER A 61 -16.94 -5.20 -15.41
N ARG A 62 -18.03 -4.63 -15.94
CA ARG A 62 -18.02 -3.33 -16.62
C ARG A 62 -17.76 -2.18 -15.63
N LEU A 63 -18.45 -2.18 -14.52
CA LEU A 63 -18.28 -1.16 -13.48
C LEU A 63 -16.91 -1.26 -12.83
N ARG A 64 -16.45 -2.48 -12.57
CA ARG A 64 -15.11 -2.75 -12.06
C ARG A 64 -14.02 -2.19 -12.98
N LEU A 65 -14.12 -2.44 -14.30
CA LEU A 65 -13.18 -1.89 -15.27
C LEU A 65 -13.23 -0.37 -15.31
N ALA A 66 -14.41 0.23 -15.19
CA ALA A 66 -14.56 1.69 -15.15
C ALA A 66 -13.85 2.30 -13.92
N VAL A 67 -13.94 1.65 -12.75
CA VAL A 67 -13.19 2.08 -11.55
C VAL A 67 -11.68 1.88 -11.75
N ALA A 68 -11.25 0.73 -12.24
CA ALA A 68 -9.84 0.48 -12.53
C ALA A 68 -9.24 1.54 -13.46
N ARG A 69 -9.94 1.90 -14.55
CA ARG A 69 -9.50 2.97 -15.45
C ARG A 69 -9.31 4.31 -14.72
N LYS A 70 -10.22 4.67 -13.82
CA LYS A 70 -10.07 5.89 -13.01
C LYS A 70 -8.84 5.82 -12.10
N MET A 71 -8.60 4.68 -11.47
CA MET A 71 -7.42 4.49 -10.63
C MET A 71 -6.13 4.62 -11.45
N TYR A 72 -6.08 4.02 -12.64
CA TYR A 72 -4.94 4.18 -13.54
C TYR A 72 -4.78 5.62 -14.05
N GLN A 73 -5.88 6.32 -14.33
CA GLN A 73 -5.83 7.73 -14.70
C GLN A 73 -5.29 8.61 -13.57
N MET A 74 -5.61 8.31 -12.31
CA MET A 74 -5.05 9.02 -11.15
C MET A 74 -3.53 8.79 -11.03
N ARG A 75 -3.06 7.57 -11.28
CA ARG A 75 -1.62 7.25 -11.23
C ARG A 75 -0.82 7.80 -12.41
N PHE A 76 -1.46 7.93 -13.56
CA PHE A 76 -0.81 8.29 -14.83
C PHE A 76 -1.69 9.31 -15.58
N PRO A 77 -1.73 10.56 -15.09
CA PRO A 77 -2.67 11.59 -15.57
C PRO A 77 -2.46 11.96 -17.04
N ASP A 78 -1.23 11.81 -17.55
CA ASP A 78 -0.86 12.20 -18.93
C ASP A 78 -1.25 11.14 -19.97
N GLU A 79 -1.86 10.02 -19.57
CA GLU A 79 -2.19 8.95 -20.50
C GLU A 79 -3.70 8.71 -20.60
N ASP A 80 -4.22 8.61 -21.83
CA ASP A 80 -5.58 8.17 -22.06
C ASP A 80 -5.70 6.65 -21.87
N VAL A 81 -6.43 6.26 -20.84
CA VAL A 81 -6.71 4.87 -20.51
C VAL A 81 -8.19 4.50 -20.73
N SER A 82 -9.00 5.40 -21.27
CA SER A 82 -10.46 5.29 -21.36
C SER A 82 -10.95 4.08 -22.16
N ALA A 83 -10.23 3.70 -23.21
CA ALA A 83 -10.55 2.55 -24.05
C ALA A 83 -9.85 1.25 -23.67
N MET A 84 -8.93 1.26 -22.69
CA MET A 84 -8.10 0.10 -22.37
C MET A 84 -8.87 -0.99 -21.61
N THR A 85 -8.59 -2.25 -21.95
CA THR A 85 -9.01 -3.43 -21.18
C THR A 85 -8.17 -3.57 -19.90
N MET A 86 -8.62 -4.36 -18.94
CA MET A 86 -7.86 -4.66 -17.73
C MET A 86 -6.46 -5.23 -18.03
N GLN A 87 -6.36 -6.12 -19.01
CA GLN A 87 -5.09 -6.71 -19.44
C GLN A 87 -4.13 -5.65 -19.99
N GLN A 88 -4.63 -4.73 -20.80
CA GLN A 88 -3.82 -3.63 -21.35
C GLN A 88 -3.36 -2.65 -20.25
N LEU A 89 -4.23 -2.33 -19.29
CA LEU A 89 -3.87 -1.52 -18.12
C LEU A 89 -2.72 -2.14 -17.34
N ARG A 90 -2.83 -3.41 -16.98
CA ARG A 90 -1.78 -4.15 -16.25
C ARG A 90 -0.47 -4.25 -17.05
N GLY A 91 -0.55 -4.51 -18.34
CA GLY A 91 0.63 -4.57 -19.22
C GLY A 91 1.39 -3.25 -19.28
N ARG A 92 0.68 -2.13 -19.37
CA ARG A 92 1.29 -0.79 -19.35
C ARG A 92 1.85 -0.42 -17.98
N GLU A 93 1.19 -0.81 -16.91
CA GLU A 93 1.67 -0.56 -15.55
C GLU A 93 3.11 -1.06 -15.35
N GLY A 94 3.39 -2.28 -15.74
CA GLY A 94 4.73 -2.86 -15.58
C GLY A 94 5.83 -2.04 -16.25
N SER A 95 5.58 -1.46 -17.42
CA SER A 95 6.56 -0.60 -18.12
C SER A 95 6.72 0.77 -17.43
N ARG A 96 5.63 1.33 -16.91
CA ARG A 96 5.63 2.61 -16.19
C ARG A 96 6.37 2.51 -14.87
N VAL A 97 6.07 1.46 -14.09
CA VAL A 97 6.74 1.21 -12.81
C VAL A 97 8.24 0.99 -13.01
N ARG A 98 8.65 0.21 -14.04
CA ARG A 98 10.07 0.06 -14.39
C ARG A 98 10.73 1.41 -14.74
N ARG A 99 10.01 2.30 -15.42
CA ARG A 99 10.51 3.66 -15.70
C ARG A 99 10.72 4.46 -14.43
N VAL A 100 9.78 4.39 -13.46
CA VAL A 100 9.92 5.07 -12.16
C VAL A 100 11.18 4.58 -11.44
N TYR A 101 11.37 3.27 -11.33
CA TYR A 101 12.57 2.70 -10.71
C TYR A 101 13.85 3.19 -11.37
N ARG A 102 13.91 3.18 -12.69
CA ARG A 102 15.08 3.66 -13.43
C ARG A 102 15.36 5.15 -13.14
N LEU A 103 14.34 5.99 -13.18
CA LEU A 103 14.49 7.42 -12.89
C LEU A 103 14.97 7.68 -11.46
N GLN A 104 14.51 6.91 -10.47
CA GLN A 104 14.97 7.04 -9.10
C GLN A 104 16.43 6.52 -8.94
N SER A 105 16.77 5.40 -9.57
CA SER A 105 18.13 4.88 -9.63
C SER A 105 19.10 5.92 -10.21
N GLU A 106 18.76 6.55 -11.32
CA GLU A 106 19.54 7.61 -11.94
C GLU A 106 19.66 8.85 -11.05
N LYS A 107 18.54 9.30 -10.45
CA LYS A 107 18.48 10.47 -9.57
C LYS A 107 19.35 10.34 -8.34
N TYR A 108 19.28 9.20 -7.67
CA TYR A 108 20.01 8.95 -6.42
C TYR A 108 21.37 8.26 -6.63
N GLN A 109 21.72 7.91 -7.88
CA GLN A 109 22.95 7.19 -8.23
C GLN A 109 23.10 5.85 -7.49
N VAL A 110 21.98 5.19 -7.23
CA VAL A 110 21.90 3.88 -6.59
C VAL A 110 21.64 2.81 -7.63
N SER A 111 22.44 1.73 -7.63
CA SER A 111 22.27 0.62 -8.55
C SER A 111 20.92 -0.09 -8.34
N TRP A 112 20.21 -0.37 -9.44
CA TRP A 112 18.94 -1.07 -9.42
C TRP A 112 18.87 -2.10 -10.54
N THR A 113 18.55 -3.34 -10.20
CA THR A 113 18.38 -4.43 -11.17
C THR A 113 16.92 -4.85 -11.30
N LYS A 114 16.31 -5.26 -10.21
CA LYS A 114 14.90 -5.72 -10.16
C LYS A 114 14.35 -5.67 -8.74
N ARG A 115 13.03 -5.71 -8.64
CA ARG A 115 12.37 -5.93 -7.36
C ARG A 115 12.56 -7.38 -6.93
N GLU A 116 13.20 -7.57 -5.80
CA GLU A 116 13.32 -8.84 -5.10
C GLU A 116 12.50 -8.74 -3.81
N TYR A 117 11.64 -9.72 -3.61
CA TYR A 117 10.83 -9.81 -2.41
C TYR A 117 10.72 -11.27 -2.01
N ASN A 118 11.27 -11.59 -0.85
CA ASN A 118 11.08 -12.86 -0.19
C ASN A 118 10.49 -12.59 1.19
N PRO A 119 9.23 -13.00 1.48
CA PRO A 119 8.62 -12.78 2.79
C PRO A 119 9.30 -13.55 3.93
N ASP A 120 10.07 -14.58 3.61
CA ASP A 120 10.76 -15.43 4.57
C ASP A 120 12.25 -15.07 4.74
N ASP A 121 12.77 -14.18 3.87
CA ASP A 121 14.16 -13.70 3.90
C ASP A 121 14.20 -12.21 3.55
N PHE A 122 13.91 -11.38 4.52
CA PHE A 122 13.91 -9.92 4.34
C PHE A 122 15.33 -9.36 4.21
N GLU A 123 16.31 -9.99 4.85
CA GLU A 123 17.71 -9.54 4.86
C GLU A 123 18.46 -9.89 3.57
N GLY A 124 17.98 -10.85 2.80
CA GLY A 124 18.63 -11.35 1.60
C GLY A 124 18.63 -10.41 0.39
N GLY A 125 17.86 -9.30 0.44
CA GLY A 125 17.78 -8.29 -0.60
C GLY A 125 18.80 -7.15 -0.42
N ASP A 126 19.06 -6.40 -1.50
CA ASP A 126 19.79 -5.14 -1.40
C ASP A 126 19.02 -4.11 -0.55
N ILE A 127 19.70 -3.06 -0.09
CA ILE A 127 19.12 -2.04 0.79
C ILE A 127 17.90 -1.35 0.16
N VAL A 128 17.86 -1.17 -1.16
CA VAL A 128 16.68 -0.62 -1.86
C VAL A 128 15.49 -1.55 -1.70
N ASN A 129 15.69 -2.88 -1.88
CA ASN A 129 14.63 -3.88 -1.75
C ASN A 129 14.13 -4.01 -0.31
N GLN A 130 15.02 -3.92 0.68
CA GLN A 130 14.67 -3.90 2.10
C GLN A 130 13.86 -2.65 2.44
N ALA A 131 14.33 -1.45 2.08
CA ALA A 131 13.65 -0.19 2.29
C ALA A 131 12.28 -0.13 1.57
N LEU A 132 12.19 -0.64 0.33
CA LEU A 132 10.91 -0.79 -0.38
C LEU A 132 9.94 -1.70 0.36
N SER A 133 10.41 -2.79 0.93
CA SER A 133 9.56 -3.73 1.68
C SER A 133 9.03 -3.07 2.93
N ALA A 134 9.87 -2.42 3.73
CA ALA A 134 9.48 -1.70 4.94
C ALA A 134 8.48 -0.56 4.62
N ALA A 135 8.81 0.30 3.66
CA ALA A 135 7.96 1.41 3.27
C ALA A 135 6.59 0.96 2.72
N ASN A 136 6.56 -0.12 1.93
CA ASN A 136 5.30 -0.65 1.42
C ASN A 136 4.45 -1.28 2.53
N VAL A 137 5.05 -1.99 3.50
CA VAL A 137 4.31 -2.56 4.64
C VAL A 137 3.70 -1.45 5.49
N ALA A 138 4.44 -0.38 5.78
CA ALA A 138 3.92 0.79 6.48
C ALA A 138 2.75 1.44 5.73
N LEU A 139 2.88 1.62 4.40
CA LEU A 139 1.82 2.15 3.54
C LEU A 139 0.57 1.24 3.55
N TYR A 140 0.74 -0.08 3.48
CA TYR A 140 -0.39 -1.02 3.54
C TYR A 140 -1.12 -0.95 4.88
N GLY A 141 -0.39 -0.84 6.00
CA GLY A 141 -0.98 -0.67 7.32
C GLY A 141 -1.81 0.61 7.43
N LEU A 142 -1.27 1.73 6.96
CA LEU A 142 -1.96 3.01 6.91
C LEU A 142 -3.24 2.93 6.05
N VAL A 143 -3.13 2.43 4.83
CA VAL A 143 -4.27 2.27 3.91
C VAL A 143 -5.32 1.33 4.49
N HIS A 144 -4.90 0.21 5.10
CA HIS A 144 -5.80 -0.75 5.75
C HIS A 144 -6.65 -0.07 6.83
N SER A 145 -6.00 0.67 7.72
CA SER A 145 -6.69 1.40 8.78
C SER A 145 -7.74 2.37 8.25
N ILE A 146 -7.40 3.13 7.20
CA ILE A 146 -8.32 4.09 6.58
C ILE A 146 -9.48 3.37 5.89
N VAL A 147 -9.22 2.31 5.13
CA VAL A 147 -10.24 1.54 4.41
C VAL A 147 -11.26 0.95 5.39
N VAL A 148 -10.79 0.36 6.50
CA VAL A 148 -11.66 -0.19 7.55
C VAL A 148 -12.44 0.92 8.26
N ALA A 149 -11.80 2.04 8.59
CA ALA A 149 -12.45 3.18 9.23
C ALA A 149 -13.59 3.77 8.37
N LEU A 150 -13.43 3.75 7.05
CA LEU A 150 -14.46 4.17 6.10
C LEU A 150 -15.58 3.12 5.90
N GLY A 151 -15.46 1.93 6.47
CA GLY A 151 -16.42 0.85 6.32
C GLY A 151 -16.36 0.14 4.96
N ALA A 152 -15.23 0.19 4.27
CA ALA A 152 -14.98 -0.56 3.06
C ALA A 152 -14.31 -1.91 3.37
N SER A 153 -14.40 -2.88 2.45
CA SER A 153 -13.77 -4.19 2.59
C SER A 153 -12.33 -4.16 2.06
N PRO A 154 -11.32 -4.59 2.84
CA PRO A 154 -9.95 -4.74 2.37
C PRO A 154 -9.79 -5.71 1.19
N GLY A 155 -10.60 -6.77 1.14
CA GLY A 155 -10.48 -7.85 0.14
C GLY A 155 -11.19 -7.57 -1.20
N LEU A 156 -12.10 -6.59 -1.28
CA LEU A 156 -12.86 -6.30 -2.50
C LEU A 156 -12.12 -5.33 -3.43
N GLY A 157 -11.04 -5.79 -4.05
CA GLY A 157 -10.23 -5.00 -4.98
C GLY A 157 -10.79 -4.93 -6.40
N PHE A 158 -10.40 -3.87 -7.11
CA PHE A 158 -10.80 -3.59 -8.50
C PHE A 158 -9.77 -4.09 -9.51
N VAL A 159 -8.49 -3.89 -9.22
CA VAL A 159 -7.35 -4.34 -10.04
C VAL A 159 -6.81 -5.66 -9.50
N HIS A 160 -6.45 -5.70 -8.22
CA HIS A 160 -6.07 -6.93 -7.51
C HIS A 160 -7.31 -7.72 -7.10
N THR A 161 -7.20 -9.03 -7.10
CA THR A 161 -8.31 -9.94 -6.72
C THR A 161 -7.79 -11.25 -6.15
N GLY A 162 -8.59 -11.87 -5.28
CA GLY A 162 -8.28 -13.20 -4.73
C GLY A 162 -7.37 -13.16 -3.50
N HIS A 163 -7.09 -11.99 -2.95
CA HIS A 163 -6.31 -11.80 -1.73
C HIS A 163 -7.12 -10.97 -0.73
N ASP A 164 -6.99 -11.22 0.56
CA ASP A 164 -7.68 -10.50 1.64
C ASP A 164 -7.34 -9.00 1.70
N LEU A 165 -6.20 -8.58 1.15
CA LEU A 165 -5.74 -7.20 1.04
C LEU A 165 -5.84 -6.62 -0.39
N SER A 166 -6.64 -7.23 -1.28
CA SER A 166 -6.72 -6.81 -2.68
C SER A 166 -7.02 -5.32 -2.87
N PHE A 167 -7.96 -4.77 -2.10
CA PHE A 167 -8.31 -3.35 -2.17
C PHE A 167 -7.25 -2.45 -1.52
N ILE A 168 -6.57 -2.96 -0.50
CA ILE A 168 -5.45 -2.25 0.11
C ILE A 168 -4.32 -2.05 -0.90
N TYR A 169 -3.98 -3.09 -1.66
CA TYR A 169 -2.99 -2.99 -2.73
C TYR A 169 -3.41 -2.02 -3.82
N ASP A 170 -4.68 -2.05 -4.23
CA ASP A 170 -5.22 -1.12 -5.21
C ASP A 170 -5.04 0.34 -4.79
N ILE A 171 -5.36 0.67 -3.53
CA ILE A 171 -5.22 2.03 -3.01
C ILE A 171 -3.76 2.40 -2.80
N ALA A 172 -2.95 1.50 -2.22
CA ALA A 172 -1.53 1.76 -1.98
C ALA A 172 -0.77 2.04 -3.28
N ASP A 173 -1.12 1.35 -4.36
CA ASP A 173 -0.48 1.53 -5.66
C ASP A 173 -0.68 2.94 -6.25
N LEU A 174 -1.67 3.70 -5.79
CA LEU A 174 -1.84 5.11 -6.16
C LEU A 174 -0.69 5.97 -5.66
N TYR A 175 -0.02 5.55 -4.59
CA TYR A 175 0.98 6.35 -3.87
C TYR A 175 2.41 5.84 -4.02
N LYS A 176 2.62 4.56 -4.39
CA LYS A 176 3.97 3.96 -4.41
C LYS A 176 4.97 4.71 -5.26
N ALA A 177 4.55 5.17 -6.46
CA ALA A 177 5.43 5.88 -7.38
C ALA A 177 5.91 7.24 -6.84
N GLU A 178 5.10 7.88 -6.00
CA GLU A 178 5.37 9.22 -5.47
C GLU A 178 5.96 9.19 -4.06
N LEU A 179 5.74 8.12 -3.29
CA LEU A 179 6.16 8.03 -1.89
C LEU A 179 7.18 6.92 -1.65
N THR A 180 6.77 5.65 -1.71
CA THR A 180 7.63 4.55 -1.21
C THR A 180 8.81 4.26 -2.11
N ILE A 181 8.67 4.39 -3.43
CA ILE A 181 9.79 4.16 -4.35
C ILE A 181 10.85 5.25 -4.20
N PRO A 182 10.54 6.57 -4.29
CA PRO A 182 11.56 7.60 -4.05
C PRO A 182 12.23 7.50 -2.69
N LEU A 183 11.44 7.28 -1.62
CA LEU A 183 11.96 7.15 -0.26
C LEU A 183 12.97 5.99 -0.13
N ALA A 184 12.68 4.84 -0.73
CA ALA A 184 13.58 3.69 -0.66
C ALA A 184 14.93 3.95 -1.34
N PHE A 185 14.95 4.68 -2.46
CA PHE A 185 16.18 5.07 -3.13
C PHE A 185 16.94 6.16 -2.35
N GLU A 186 16.23 7.10 -1.71
CA GLU A 186 16.82 8.10 -0.84
C GLU A 186 17.51 7.45 0.36
N ILE A 187 16.85 6.48 1.01
CA ILE A 187 17.43 5.69 2.10
C ILE A 187 18.70 4.98 1.62
N ALA A 188 18.61 4.24 0.51
CA ALA A 188 19.76 3.49 -0.02
C ALA A 188 20.94 4.38 -0.47
N ALA A 189 20.70 5.65 -0.76
CA ALA A 189 21.75 6.61 -1.09
C ALA A 189 22.49 7.16 0.13
N ASN A 190 21.81 7.18 1.30
CA ASN A 190 22.33 7.81 2.51
C ASN A 190 22.82 6.82 3.57
N PHE A 191 22.42 5.56 3.48
CA PHE A 191 22.71 4.53 4.49
C PHE A 191 23.28 3.29 3.82
N THR A 192 24.22 2.60 4.49
CA THR A 192 24.81 1.36 4.02
C THR A 192 24.05 0.13 4.47
N GLU A 193 23.38 0.24 5.60
CA GLU A 193 22.55 -0.82 6.23
C GLU A 193 21.23 -0.24 6.72
N ILE A 194 20.19 -1.09 6.81
CA ILE A 194 18.88 -0.62 7.27
C ILE A 194 18.87 -0.31 8.78
N ASP A 195 19.76 -0.93 9.54
CA ASP A 195 19.88 -0.72 10.99
C ASP A 195 20.51 0.65 11.34
N ASP A 196 21.01 1.39 10.33
CA ASP A 196 21.51 2.76 10.45
C ASP A 196 20.39 3.82 10.43
N ILE A 197 19.13 3.42 10.17
CA ILE A 197 17.95 4.28 10.04
C ILE A 197 17.17 4.36 11.35
#